data_17c8c5400b90c5e6679d36a7a6a4bbc6
#
_entry.id   17c8c5400b90c5e6679d36a7a6a4bbc6
#
_cell.length_a   1.000
_cell.length_b   1.000
_cell.length_c   1.000
_cell.angle_alpha   90.00
_cell.angle_beta   90.00
_cell.angle_gamma   90.00
#
_symmetry.space_group_name_H-M   'P 1'
#
loop_
_entity.id
_entity.type
_entity.pdbx_description
1 polymer ?
#
loop_
_entity_poly.entity_id
_entity_poly.type
_entity_poly.pdbx_seq_one_letter_code
_entity_poly.pdbx_strand_id
1 'polypeptide(L)'
;MAESKITKSKMTESKTTNTKAAKLKISKPKIALVCDWLTVVGGAEQVLRELHRIYPDAPIYTSQYRPKGINWFLDAEVKTGWLNLLPAFLRKFIAPLRQSYFKHLDLTAYDLVISVSGCDAKFVKTKPGTHICYCHVPTQYYWGKYSEYLEDPGFGKLNFLVRPVFKLMVKTLRRKDLEAAARPDYYLTISDFAQQEIKQFYERESTIIYPPVAVENFQPVAPYRERIKPNCQILSQHNSKKKQTKIKLENNIKHSKSQIISEKSARELPEILQKLPEDFLAEGFYLNFSRQVNWKRLDLIIAACKKLQLNLVLIGNGAAHESLVNQAAGSKHVVFFDVLPQSDLKEFVKYAKAFVFPSNEPFGIAPVEALASGCPVIALKQGGAMDYIQDGKNGLFFEEQSVDSLAQTLKNFEAKSANSLLSPQEISATATKFSTENFHRKIRQFVEKVLKTPKEPK
;
A
#
# COMPACT_ATOMS: atom_id res chain seq x y z
N MET A 1 89.50 -44.66 -25.53
CA MET A 1 89.58 -45.49 -24.32
C MET A 1 89.31 -44.56 -23.15
N ALA A 2 88.18 -44.60 -22.58
CA ALA A 2 87.88 -44.16 -21.20
C ALA A 2 86.37 -44.35 -21.00
N GLU A 3 86.02 -45.31 -20.19
CA GLU A 3 84.64 -45.61 -19.79
C GLU A 3 84.08 -44.59 -18.82
N SER A 4 82.90 -44.09 -19.06
CA SER A 4 82.17 -43.20 -18.17
C SER A 4 81.25 -44.02 -17.25
N LYS A 5 81.44 -43.94 -15.99
CA LYS A 5 80.57 -44.47 -14.95
C LYS A 5 79.30 -43.62 -14.80
N ILE A 6 78.13 -44.24 -15.02
CA ILE A 6 76.80 -43.67 -14.79
C ILE A 6 76.44 -43.83 -13.28
N THR A 7 76.27 -42.70 -12.60
CA THR A 7 75.82 -42.65 -11.22
C THR A 7 74.26 -42.52 -11.21
N LYS A 8 73.57 -43.54 -10.65
CA LYS A 8 72.10 -43.52 -10.43
C LYS A 8 71.74 -42.50 -9.34
N SER A 9 71.06 -41.42 -9.71
CA SER A 9 70.37 -40.53 -8.77
C SER A 9 69.03 -41.12 -8.37
N LYS A 10 68.79 -41.25 -7.07
CA LYS A 10 67.50 -41.67 -6.46
C LYS A 10 66.50 -40.52 -6.63
N MET A 11 65.41 -40.73 -7.38
CA MET A 11 64.22 -39.90 -7.35
C MET A 11 63.48 -40.08 -6.02
N THR A 12 63.43 -39.00 -5.24
CA THR A 12 62.57 -38.89 -4.07
C THR A 12 61.15 -38.56 -4.53
N GLU A 13 60.22 -39.49 -4.27
CA GLU A 13 58.78 -39.26 -4.49
C GLU A 13 58.30 -38.16 -3.57
N SER A 14 57.86 -37.04 -4.14
CA SER A 14 57.11 -36.00 -3.42
C SER A 14 55.71 -36.46 -3.18
N LYS A 15 55.37 -36.69 -1.92
CA LYS A 15 54.02 -36.95 -1.43
C LYS A 15 53.14 -35.70 -1.74
N THR A 16 52.32 -35.81 -2.76
CA THR A 16 51.24 -34.85 -3.06
C THR A 16 50.21 -34.92 -1.95
N THR A 17 50.23 -33.95 -1.04
CA THR A 17 49.20 -33.72 -0.06
C THR A 17 47.91 -33.31 -0.76
N ASN A 18 47.00 -34.27 -0.87
CA ASN A 18 45.65 -34.09 -1.36
C ASN A 18 44.87 -33.23 -0.31
N THR A 19 44.94 -31.91 -0.45
CA THR A 19 44.09 -30.99 0.32
C THR A 19 42.68 -31.14 -0.23
N LYS A 20 41.87 -32.00 0.38
CA LYS A 20 40.44 -32.04 0.21
C LYS A 20 39.90 -30.65 0.56
N ALA A 21 39.64 -29.83 -0.46
CA ALA A 21 38.81 -28.66 -0.30
C ALA A 21 37.46 -29.11 0.26
N ALA A 22 37.29 -28.94 1.57
CA ALA A 22 35.99 -29.11 2.21
C ALA A 22 35.05 -28.10 1.54
N LYS A 23 34.17 -28.58 0.64
CA LYS A 23 33.00 -27.83 0.21
C LYS A 23 32.22 -27.51 1.48
N LEU A 24 32.42 -26.29 2.02
CA LEU A 24 31.54 -25.73 3.04
C LEU A 24 30.12 -25.82 2.46
N LYS A 25 29.31 -26.72 3.00
CA LYS A 25 27.86 -26.69 2.83
C LYS A 25 27.41 -25.35 3.40
N ILE A 26 27.24 -24.35 2.53
CA ILE A 26 26.62 -23.07 2.92
C ILE A 26 25.20 -23.47 3.36
N SER A 27 24.99 -23.59 4.67
CA SER A 27 23.65 -23.81 5.22
C SER A 27 22.78 -22.63 4.83
N LYS A 28 21.53 -22.89 4.46
CA LYS A 28 20.54 -21.82 4.19
C LYS A 28 20.46 -20.92 5.42
N PRO A 29 20.57 -19.59 5.28
CA PRO A 29 20.57 -18.67 6.43
C PRO A 29 19.27 -18.79 7.22
N LYS A 30 19.35 -18.82 8.55
CA LYS A 30 18.19 -18.78 9.43
C LYS A 30 17.63 -17.37 9.46
N ILE A 31 16.39 -17.21 8.99
CA ILE A 31 15.72 -15.91 8.87
C ILE A 31 14.55 -15.83 9.84
N ALA A 32 14.35 -14.69 10.49
CA ALA A 32 13.14 -14.37 11.23
C ALA A 32 12.52 -13.06 10.73
N LEU A 33 11.19 -12.99 10.73
CA LEU A 33 10.41 -11.81 10.45
C LEU A 33 9.86 -11.24 11.75
N VAL A 34 9.80 -9.92 11.86
CA VAL A 34 9.26 -9.23 13.04
C VAL A 34 8.33 -8.13 12.61
N CYS A 35 7.19 -7.95 13.30
CA CYS A 35 6.30 -6.83 13.07
C CYS A 35 5.72 -6.30 14.38
N ASP A 36 5.24 -5.06 14.37
CA ASP A 36 4.73 -4.40 15.59
C ASP A 36 3.51 -5.13 16.17
N TRP A 37 2.51 -5.42 15.34
CA TRP A 37 1.29 -6.19 15.66
C TRP A 37 0.63 -6.75 14.38
N LEU A 38 -0.22 -7.76 14.53
CA LEU A 38 -1.03 -8.37 13.47
C LEU A 38 -2.49 -8.46 13.94
N THR A 39 -3.20 -7.34 13.90
CA THR A 39 -4.58 -7.25 14.44
C THR A 39 -5.60 -6.76 13.41
N VAL A 40 -5.17 -6.14 12.33
CA VAL A 40 -6.01 -5.62 11.24
C VAL A 40 -5.23 -5.71 9.93
N VAL A 41 -5.94 -5.68 8.80
CA VAL A 41 -5.34 -5.62 7.47
C VAL A 41 -4.93 -4.18 7.16
N GLY A 42 -3.70 -3.99 6.67
CA GLY A 42 -3.16 -2.70 6.27
C GLY A 42 -1.93 -2.84 5.36
N GLY A 43 -1.33 -1.71 4.98
CA GLY A 43 -0.18 -1.68 4.08
C GLY A 43 1.09 -2.32 4.67
N ALA A 44 1.29 -2.21 5.98
CA ALA A 44 2.41 -2.83 6.68
C ALA A 44 2.28 -4.36 6.69
N GLU A 45 1.08 -4.84 6.96
CA GLU A 45 0.76 -6.26 6.96
C GLU A 45 0.86 -6.87 5.56
N GLN A 46 0.59 -6.07 4.50
CA GLN A 46 0.79 -6.49 3.11
C GLN A 46 2.29 -6.68 2.79
N VAL A 47 3.15 -5.77 3.25
CA VAL A 47 4.61 -5.94 3.13
C VAL A 47 5.08 -7.20 3.84
N LEU A 48 4.62 -7.44 5.07
CA LEU A 48 4.98 -8.64 5.83
C LEU A 48 4.50 -9.92 5.13
N ARG A 49 3.29 -9.90 4.57
CA ARG A 49 2.76 -11.05 3.81
C ARG A 49 3.66 -11.40 2.63
N GLU A 50 4.10 -10.40 1.88
CA GLU A 50 4.98 -10.63 0.74
C GLU A 50 6.40 -11.05 1.18
N LEU A 51 6.91 -10.56 2.32
CA LEU A 51 8.15 -11.06 2.91
C LEU A 51 8.02 -12.52 3.35
N HIS A 52 6.90 -12.90 3.95
CA HIS A 52 6.63 -14.29 4.31
C HIS A 52 6.55 -15.20 3.06
N ARG A 53 5.97 -14.72 1.96
CA ARG A 53 5.99 -15.46 0.67
C ARG A 53 7.40 -15.64 0.11
N ILE A 54 8.31 -14.68 0.32
CA ILE A 54 9.72 -14.81 -0.06
C ILE A 54 10.46 -15.81 0.84
N TYR A 55 10.13 -15.81 2.14
CA TYR A 55 10.77 -16.60 3.20
C TYR A 55 9.73 -17.39 4.00
N PRO A 56 9.11 -18.43 3.41
CA PRO A 56 7.97 -19.14 4.03
C PRO A 56 8.36 -19.92 5.29
N ASP A 57 9.62 -20.33 5.42
CA ASP A 57 10.14 -21.04 6.59
C ASP A 57 10.49 -20.09 7.76
N ALA A 58 10.42 -18.76 7.56
CA ALA A 58 10.79 -17.79 8.57
C ALA A 58 9.65 -17.60 9.59
N PRO A 59 9.87 -17.83 10.89
CA PRO A 59 8.87 -17.53 11.91
C PRO A 59 8.62 -16.03 12.00
N ILE A 60 7.38 -15.66 12.32
CA ILE A 60 6.94 -14.27 12.48
C ILE A 60 6.81 -13.95 13.96
N TYR A 61 7.56 -12.98 14.45
CA TYR A 61 7.48 -12.49 15.83
C TYR A 61 6.65 -11.20 15.88
N THR A 62 5.70 -11.13 16.79
CA THR A 62 4.82 -9.94 16.94
C THR A 62 4.34 -9.76 18.37
N SER A 63 3.95 -8.54 18.73
CA SER A 63 3.43 -8.26 20.08
C SER A 63 2.01 -8.79 20.27
N GLN A 64 1.17 -8.72 19.24
CA GLN A 64 -0.23 -9.18 19.27
C GLN A 64 -0.62 -9.76 17.92
N TYR A 65 -1.32 -10.91 17.94
CA TYR A 65 -1.90 -11.54 16.74
C TYR A 65 -3.38 -11.85 16.95
N ARG A 66 -4.22 -11.46 15.98
CA ARG A 66 -5.67 -11.71 15.98
C ARG A 66 -6.09 -12.30 14.64
N PRO A 67 -6.13 -13.63 14.49
CA PRO A 67 -6.47 -14.30 13.21
C PRO A 67 -7.82 -13.86 12.62
N LYS A 68 -8.81 -13.54 13.48
CA LYS A 68 -10.11 -13.01 13.01
C LYS A 68 -10.01 -11.63 12.34
N GLY A 69 -8.99 -10.85 12.66
CA GLY A 69 -8.75 -9.53 12.07
C GLY A 69 -7.81 -9.55 10.87
N ILE A 70 -6.96 -10.60 10.78
CA ILE A 70 -6.03 -10.83 9.67
C ILE A 70 -5.73 -12.32 9.53
N ASN A 71 -6.28 -12.93 8.50
CA ASN A 71 -6.17 -14.38 8.25
C ASN A 71 -5.04 -14.77 7.27
N TRP A 72 -4.18 -13.83 6.93
CA TRP A 72 -3.11 -14.03 5.93
C TRP A 72 -1.94 -14.89 6.40
N PHE A 73 -1.88 -15.19 7.69
CA PHE A 73 -0.75 -15.88 8.35
C PHE A 73 -1.20 -17.13 9.12
N LEU A 74 -2.29 -17.79 8.66
CA LEU A 74 -2.79 -19.00 9.30
C LEU A 74 -1.87 -20.21 9.11
N ASP A 75 -1.10 -20.20 8.03
CA ASP A 75 -0.09 -21.18 7.64
C ASP A 75 1.32 -20.84 8.16
N ALA A 76 1.50 -19.67 8.77
CA ALA A 76 2.78 -19.22 9.29
C ALA A 76 2.99 -19.60 10.76
N GLU A 77 4.24 -19.83 11.14
CA GLU A 77 4.63 -19.93 12.55
C GLU A 77 4.67 -18.54 13.19
N VAL A 78 3.54 -18.10 13.79
CA VAL A 78 3.44 -16.78 14.45
C VAL A 78 3.72 -16.92 15.94
N LYS A 79 4.80 -16.28 16.40
CA LYS A 79 5.25 -16.24 17.81
C LYS A 79 4.86 -14.93 18.47
N THR A 80 4.12 -15.03 19.56
CA THR A 80 3.69 -13.89 20.37
C THR A 80 4.18 -14.03 21.80
N GLY A 81 4.15 -12.92 22.56
CA GLY A 81 4.45 -12.97 24.00
C GLY A 81 3.21 -12.63 24.84
N TRP A 82 3.45 -12.31 26.11
CA TRP A 82 2.42 -11.99 27.09
C TRP A 82 1.49 -10.83 26.68
N LEU A 83 1.98 -9.88 25.85
CA LEU A 83 1.16 -8.79 25.31
C LEU A 83 -0.02 -9.28 24.47
N ASN A 84 0.05 -10.50 23.96
CA ASN A 84 -1.05 -11.10 23.20
C ASN A 84 -2.27 -11.40 24.07
N LEU A 85 -2.13 -11.47 25.39
CA LEU A 85 -3.24 -11.64 26.32
C LEU A 85 -4.09 -10.36 26.44
N LEU A 86 -3.52 -9.21 26.13
CA LEU A 86 -4.20 -7.93 26.23
C LEU A 86 -5.15 -7.69 25.06
N PRO A 87 -6.31 -7.05 25.28
CA PRO A 87 -7.22 -6.65 24.20
C PRO A 87 -6.54 -5.79 23.14
N ALA A 88 -6.82 -6.03 21.85
CA ALA A 88 -6.18 -5.35 20.73
C ALA A 88 -6.39 -3.82 20.73
N PHE A 89 -7.51 -3.32 21.29
CA PHE A 89 -7.77 -1.88 21.35
C PHE A 89 -6.80 -1.14 22.29
N LEU A 90 -6.20 -1.84 23.26
CA LEU A 90 -5.21 -1.26 24.18
C LEU A 90 -3.85 -0.99 23.52
N ARG A 91 -3.61 -1.48 22.30
CA ARG A 91 -2.30 -1.33 21.60
C ARG A 91 -1.78 0.11 21.54
N LYS A 92 -2.67 1.09 21.52
CA LYS A 92 -2.29 2.52 21.52
C LYS A 92 -1.72 2.98 22.86
N PHE A 93 -2.18 2.40 23.98
CA PHE A 93 -1.81 2.77 25.33
C PHE A 93 -0.57 2.05 25.86
N ILE A 94 -0.26 0.88 25.31
CA ILE A 94 0.81 0.00 25.81
C ILE A 94 2.16 0.21 25.12
N ALA A 95 2.39 1.38 24.50
CA ALA A 95 3.66 1.66 23.80
C ALA A 95 4.90 1.39 24.68
N PRO A 96 4.99 1.84 25.96
CA PRO A 96 6.14 1.53 26.81
C PRO A 96 6.33 0.03 27.08
N LEU A 97 5.21 -0.71 27.24
CA LEU A 97 5.24 -2.18 27.45
C LEU A 97 5.68 -2.89 26.18
N ARG A 98 5.22 -2.44 25.01
CA ARG A 98 5.59 -3.00 23.71
C ARG A 98 7.06 -2.74 23.40
N GLN A 99 7.58 -1.53 23.70
CA GLN A 99 9.02 -1.24 23.62
C GLN A 99 9.83 -2.18 24.51
N SER A 100 9.37 -2.39 25.74
CA SER A 100 10.03 -3.34 26.67
C SER A 100 10.00 -4.77 26.12
N TYR A 101 8.86 -5.22 25.60
CA TYR A 101 8.71 -6.55 24.99
C TYR A 101 9.74 -6.77 23.87
N PHE A 102 9.79 -5.89 22.86
CA PHE A 102 10.74 -6.04 21.75
C PHE A 102 12.19 -5.85 22.19
N LYS A 103 12.47 -4.97 23.16
CA LYS A 103 13.82 -4.78 23.70
C LYS A 103 14.39 -6.07 24.31
N HIS A 104 13.54 -6.92 24.91
CA HIS A 104 13.94 -8.16 25.52
C HIS A 104 13.77 -9.40 24.61
N LEU A 105 13.15 -9.21 23.44
CA LEU A 105 13.03 -10.29 22.46
C LEU A 105 14.40 -10.59 21.86
N ASP A 106 14.90 -11.79 22.16
CA ASP A 106 16.21 -12.25 21.73
C ASP A 106 16.10 -13.09 20.46
N LEU A 107 16.66 -12.59 19.37
CA LEU A 107 16.73 -13.23 18.06
C LEU A 107 18.17 -13.45 17.59
N THR A 108 19.11 -13.53 18.53
CA THR A 108 20.56 -13.72 18.23
C THR A 108 20.88 -15.07 17.58
N ALA A 109 19.94 -16.03 17.63
CA ALA A 109 20.05 -17.33 16.97
C ALA A 109 19.79 -17.30 15.45
N TYR A 110 19.37 -16.13 14.89
CA TYR A 110 19.11 -15.94 13.47
C TYR A 110 20.24 -15.21 12.78
N ASP A 111 20.57 -15.68 11.57
CA ASP A 111 21.58 -15.02 10.71
C ASP A 111 21.07 -13.70 10.17
N LEU A 112 19.75 -13.64 9.89
CA LEU A 112 19.06 -12.45 9.38
C LEU A 112 17.71 -12.25 10.09
N VAL A 113 17.47 -11.03 10.54
CA VAL A 113 16.17 -10.58 11.04
C VAL A 113 15.68 -9.43 10.16
N ILE A 114 14.45 -9.55 9.65
CA ILE A 114 13.80 -8.47 8.90
C ILE A 114 12.61 -7.96 9.74
N SER A 115 12.73 -6.74 10.26
CA SER A 115 11.62 -6.10 10.97
C SER A 115 10.82 -5.18 10.04
N VAL A 116 9.50 -5.35 10.01
CA VAL A 116 8.54 -4.47 9.34
C VAL A 116 7.94 -3.57 10.41
N SER A 117 8.37 -2.32 10.46
CA SER A 117 8.09 -1.47 11.61
C SER A 117 7.78 -0.03 11.23
N GLY A 118 6.72 0.48 11.80
CA GLY A 118 6.47 1.92 11.95
C GLY A 118 6.60 2.36 13.41
N CYS A 119 6.94 1.44 14.35
CA CYS A 119 6.97 1.70 15.78
C CYS A 119 8.14 0.97 16.48
N ASP A 120 7.85 -0.18 17.12
CA ASP A 120 8.70 -0.74 18.17
C ASP A 120 9.45 -2.03 17.77
N ALA A 121 9.04 -2.71 16.67
CA ALA A 121 9.65 -3.97 16.24
C ALA A 121 11.17 -3.86 15.95
N LYS A 122 11.68 -2.66 15.69
CA LYS A 122 13.12 -2.39 15.51
C LYS A 122 13.95 -2.52 16.78
N PHE A 123 13.33 -2.64 17.99
CA PHE A 123 14.05 -2.81 19.27
C PHE A 123 14.66 -4.18 19.49
N VAL A 124 14.38 -5.19 18.67
CA VAL A 124 14.82 -6.58 18.88
C VAL A 124 16.34 -6.74 19.00
N LYS A 125 16.78 -7.77 19.72
CA LYS A 125 18.21 -8.14 19.81
C LYS A 125 18.52 -9.12 18.68
N THR A 126 19.50 -8.79 17.86
CA THR A 126 19.83 -9.56 16.65
C THR A 126 21.30 -9.92 16.50
N LYS A 127 22.21 -9.23 17.22
CA LYS A 127 23.64 -9.51 17.12
C LYS A 127 24.01 -10.90 17.63
N PRO A 128 24.86 -11.66 16.93
CA PRO A 128 25.72 -11.28 15.80
C PRO A 128 25.01 -11.25 14.44
N GLY A 129 23.77 -11.75 14.33
CA GLY A 129 22.98 -11.75 13.10
C GLY A 129 22.75 -10.35 12.50
N THR A 130 22.38 -10.28 11.24
CA THR A 130 22.10 -9.02 10.53
C THR A 130 20.66 -8.57 10.78
N HIS A 131 20.44 -7.29 11.00
CA HIS A 131 19.12 -6.68 11.16
C HIS A 131 18.82 -5.71 10.03
N ILE A 132 17.81 -6.02 9.21
CA ILE A 132 17.23 -5.12 8.21
C ILE A 132 15.91 -4.61 8.77
N CYS A 133 15.72 -3.30 8.86
CA CYS A 133 14.45 -2.70 9.22
C CYS A 133 13.77 -2.15 7.96
N TYR A 134 12.66 -2.76 7.54
CA TYR A 134 11.76 -2.18 6.57
C TYR A 134 10.87 -1.18 7.31
N CYS A 135 11.30 0.07 7.32
CA CYS A 135 10.69 1.16 8.06
C CYS A 135 9.71 1.92 7.16
N HIS A 136 8.41 1.89 7.49
CA HIS A 136 7.42 2.63 6.74
C HIS A 136 7.65 4.14 6.85
N VAL A 137 7.81 4.60 8.08
CA VAL A 137 8.21 5.96 8.48
C VAL A 137 8.70 5.89 9.93
N PRO A 138 9.46 6.86 10.42
CA PRO A 138 9.67 7.07 11.85
C PRO A 138 8.34 7.14 12.60
N THR A 139 8.33 6.71 13.86
CA THR A 139 7.11 6.64 14.67
C THR A 139 6.30 7.94 14.60
N GLN A 140 5.27 8.00 13.76
CA GLN A 140 4.57 9.24 13.37
C GLN A 140 4.07 10.07 14.54
N TYR A 141 3.52 9.42 15.57
CA TYR A 141 3.02 10.12 16.78
C TYR A 141 4.12 10.66 17.68
N TYR A 142 5.39 10.35 17.42
CA TYR A 142 6.52 11.00 18.10
C TYR A 142 7.15 12.08 17.22
N TRP A 143 7.14 11.92 15.87
CA TRP A 143 7.89 12.69 14.90
C TRP A 143 7.00 13.44 13.92
N GLY A 144 6.89 13.02 12.69
CA GLY A 144 6.30 13.76 11.59
C GLY A 144 4.86 14.26 11.82
N LYS A 145 4.04 13.51 12.56
CA LYS A 145 2.64 13.89 12.87
C LYS A 145 2.40 14.16 14.36
N TYR A 146 3.43 14.52 15.09
CA TYR A 146 3.32 14.76 16.54
C TYR A 146 2.25 15.81 16.89
N SER A 147 2.20 16.92 16.15
CA SER A 147 1.23 17.99 16.40
C SER A 147 -0.22 17.51 16.24
N GLU A 148 -0.50 16.78 15.13
CA GLU A 148 -1.82 16.20 14.87
C GLU A 148 -2.25 15.23 15.98
N TYR A 149 -1.35 14.35 16.42
CA TYR A 149 -1.63 13.40 17.50
C TYR A 149 -1.70 14.07 18.88
N LEU A 150 -1.07 15.22 19.08
CA LEU A 150 -1.21 15.99 20.31
C LEU A 150 -2.56 16.69 20.36
N GLU A 151 -3.06 17.21 19.23
CA GLU A 151 -4.37 17.85 19.12
C GLU A 151 -5.51 16.84 19.25
N ASP A 152 -5.39 15.69 18.59
CA ASP A 152 -6.35 14.59 18.68
C ASP A 152 -5.64 13.22 18.88
N PRO A 153 -5.35 12.84 20.14
CA PRO A 153 -4.80 11.51 20.45
C PRO A 153 -5.72 10.34 20.11
N GLY A 154 -6.98 10.62 19.70
CA GLY A 154 -7.94 9.60 19.30
C GLY A 154 -8.65 8.90 20.45
N PHE A 155 -8.79 9.56 21.60
CA PHE A 155 -9.50 9.06 22.81
C PHE A 155 -10.83 9.80 23.06
N GLY A 156 -11.31 10.58 22.07
CA GLY A 156 -12.55 11.32 22.18
C GLY A 156 -12.56 12.26 23.39
N LYS A 157 -13.59 12.15 24.24
CA LYS A 157 -13.74 13.00 25.44
C LYS A 157 -12.58 12.89 26.44
N LEU A 158 -11.77 11.83 26.40
CA LEU A 158 -10.62 11.65 27.30
C LEU A 158 -9.35 12.36 26.80
N ASN A 159 -9.38 12.99 25.63
CA ASN A 159 -8.22 13.70 25.06
C ASN A 159 -7.63 14.74 26.03
N PHE A 160 -8.45 15.42 26.84
CA PHE A 160 -7.98 16.44 27.78
C PHE A 160 -7.08 15.86 28.89
N LEU A 161 -7.26 14.58 29.26
CA LEU A 161 -6.38 13.88 30.21
C LEU A 161 -5.14 13.31 29.52
N VAL A 162 -5.29 12.80 28.30
CA VAL A 162 -4.22 12.13 27.57
C VAL A 162 -3.16 13.12 27.05
N ARG A 163 -3.57 14.29 26.56
CA ARG A 163 -2.66 15.32 26.00
C ARG A 163 -1.52 15.71 26.94
N PRO A 164 -1.75 16.14 28.20
CA PRO A 164 -0.67 16.53 29.09
C PRO A 164 0.27 15.37 29.42
N VAL A 165 -0.27 14.18 29.64
CA VAL A 165 0.51 12.96 29.90
C VAL A 165 1.39 12.62 28.69
N PHE A 166 0.81 12.64 27.49
CA PHE A 166 1.55 12.39 26.27
C PHE A 166 2.68 13.41 26.02
N LYS A 167 2.36 14.71 26.23
CA LYS A 167 3.36 15.80 26.12
C LYS A 167 4.53 15.61 27.09
N LEU A 168 4.27 15.16 28.31
CA LEU A 168 5.30 14.87 29.29
C LEU A 168 6.16 13.67 28.90
N MET A 169 5.53 12.61 28.40
CA MET A 169 6.19 11.33 28.07
C MET A 169 6.96 11.37 26.75
N VAL A 170 6.56 12.21 25.78
CA VAL A 170 7.07 12.15 24.41
C VAL A 170 8.59 12.31 24.33
N LYS A 171 9.21 13.14 25.18
CA LYS A 171 10.66 13.34 25.23
C LYS A 171 11.39 12.03 25.54
N THR A 172 10.90 11.28 26.53
CA THR A 172 11.46 9.97 26.91
C THR A 172 11.21 8.92 25.81
N LEU A 173 10.02 8.94 25.21
CA LEU A 173 9.65 8.03 24.13
C LEU A 173 10.50 8.26 22.88
N ARG A 174 10.76 9.52 22.51
CA ARG A 174 11.67 9.89 21.40
C ARG A 174 13.10 9.37 21.65
N ARG A 175 13.64 9.58 22.85
CA ARG A 175 14.98 9.07 23.21
C ARG A 175 15.06 7.55 23.03
N LYS A 176 14.07 6.81 23.56
CA LYS A 176 14.01 5.37 23.40
C LYS A 176 13.85 4.96 21.93
N ASP A 177 13.06 5.69 21.16
CA ASP A 177 12.85 5.42 19.74
C ASP A 177 14.17 5.60 18.94
N LEU A 178 14.98 6.61 19.28
CA LEU A 178 16.33 6.80 18.71
C LEU A 178 17.30 5.68 19.13
N GLU A 179 17.25 5.23 20.39
CA GLU A 179 18.03 4.06 20.84
C GLU A 179 17.68 2.80 20.02
N ALA A 180 16.39 2.63 19.68
CA ALA A 180 15.95 1.54 18.82
C ALA A 180 16.38 1.74 17.36
N ALA A 181 16.31 2.97 16.87
CA ALA A 181 16.68 3.30 15.50
C ALA A 181 18.17 3.08 15.21
N ALA A 182 19.02 3.06 16.24
CA ALA A 182 20.44 2.73 16.11
C ALA A 182 20.73 1.24 15.95
N ARG A 183 19.76 0.33 16.24
CA ARG A 183 19.97 -1.12 16.25
C ARG A 183 20.03 -1.79 14.90
N PRO A 184 19.12 -1.50 13.94
CA PRO A 184 19.20 -2.09 12.61
C PRO A 184 20.52 -1.77 11.92
N ASP A 185 21.08 -2.75 11.22
CA ASP A 185 22.26 -2.55 10.39
C ASP A 185 21.90 -1.77 9.13
N TYR A 186 20.74 -2.08 8.56
CA TYR A 186 20.24 -1.49 7.31
C TYR A 186 18.77 -1.05 7.44
N TYR A 187 18.46 0.03 6.73
CA TYR A 187 17.09 0.52 6.57
C TYR A 187 16.61 0.37 5.13
N LEU A 188 15.44 -0.22 4.96
CA LEU A 188 14.63 -0.13 3.76
C LEU A 188 13.43 0.75 4.03
N THR A 189 12.92 1.42 3.01
CA THR A 189 11.75 2.30 3.17
C THR A 189 10.85 2.31 1.95
N ILE A 190 9.67 2.93 2.09
CA ILE A 190 8.54 2.80 1.17
C ILE A 190 8.46 3.90 0.11
N SER A 191 9.15 5.03 0.29
CA SER A 191 9.03 6.21 -0.57
C SER A 191 10.18 7.18 -0.34
N ASP A 192 10.33 8.15 -1.23
CA ASP A 192 11.26 9.26 -1.08
C ASP A 192 10.92 10.10 0.16
N PHE A 193 9.63 10.39 0.37
CA PHE A 193 9.16 11.07 1.58
C PHE A 193 9.58 10.34 2.87
N ALA A 194 9.38 9.03 2.94
CA ALA A 194 9.77 8.24 4.11
C ALA A 194 11.29 8.15 4.28
N GLN A 195 12.06 8.16 3.18
CA GLN A 195 13.52 8.23 3.21
C GLN A 195 14.01 9.53 3.85
N GLN A 196 13.42 10.65 3.45
CA GLN A 196 13.73 11.96 4.02
C GLN A 196 13.40 12.03 5.52
N GLU A 197 12.25 11.50 5.95
CA GLU A 197 11.90 11.43 7.38
C GLU A 197 12.87 10.56 8.17
N ILE A 198 13.29 9.39 7.64
CA ILE A 198 14.30 8.53 8.28
C ILE A 198 15.63 9.27 8.43
N LYS A 199 16.06 9.99 7.40
CA LYS A 199 17.27 10.81 7.44
C LYS A 199 17.16 11.93 8.45
N GLN A 200 16.02 12.64 8.47
CA GLN A 200 15.78 13.80 9.34
C GLN A 200 15.69 13.40 10.82
N PHE A 201 14.93 12.34 11.14
CA PHE A 201 14.62 12.02 12.54
C PHE A 201 15.50 10.94 13.15
N TYR A 202 16.00 10.01 12.35
CA TYR A 202 16.85 8.91 12.82
C TYR A 202 18.33 9.08 12.44
N GLU A 203 18.65 10.07 11.59
CA GLU A 203 20.00 10.30 11.05
C GLU A 203 20.56 9.04 10.36
N ARG A 204 19.69 8.24 9.72
CA ARG A 204 20.05 6.98 9.08
C ARG A 204 19.85 7.05 7.57
N GLU A 205 20.78 6.45 6.83
CA GLU A 205 20.61 6.20 5.41
C GLU A 205 19.64 5.03 5.22
N SER A 206 18.84 5.09 4.15
CA SER A 206 17.90 4.03 3.80
C SER A 206 17.83 3.81 2.29
N THR A 207 17.43 2.60 1.89
CA THR A 207 17.21 2.24 0.48
C THR A 207 15.73 2.13 0.21
N ILE A 208 15.25 2.79 -0.85
CA ILE A 208 13.85 2.72 -1.25
C ILE A 208 13.58 1.40 -1.97
N ILE A 209 12.71 0.59 -1.38
CA ILE A 209 12.04 -0.54 -2.02
C ILE A 209 10.55 -0.30 -1.84
N TYR A 210 9.87 0.15 -2.88
CA TYR A 210 8.44 0.46 -2.82
C TYR A 210 7.62 -0.72 -2.32
N PRO A 211 6.54 -0.48 -1.56
CA PRO A 211 5.70 -1.55 -1.06
C PRO A 211 5.03 -2.31 -2.21
N PRO A 212 4.75 -3.61 -2.03
CA PRO A 212 4.16 -4.43 -3.07
C PRO A 212 2.71 -3.99 -3.34
N VAL A 213 2.40 -3.72 -4.60
CA VAL A 213 1.03 -3.50 -5.07
C VAL A 213 0.71 -4.59 -6.09
N ALA A 214 -0.44 -5.24 -5.94
CA ALA A 214 -0.87 -6.32 -6.84
C ALA A 214 -1.39 -5.74 -8.17
N VAL A 215 -0.50 -5.02 -8.89
CA VAL A 215 -0.84 -4.32 -10.14
C VAL A 215 -1.35 -5.26 -11.21
N GLU A 216 -0.94 -6.52 -11.19
CA GLU A 216 -1.38 -7.59 -12.07
C GLU A 216 -2.89 -7.88 -11.93
N ASN A 217 -3.47 -7.54 -10.81
CA ASN A 217 -4.91 -7.68 -10.58
C ASN A 217 -5.74 -6.60 -11.27
N PHE A 218 -5.10 -5.54 -11.76
CA PHE A 218 -5.75 -4.40 -12.38
C PHE A 218 -5.40 -4.39 -13.87
N GLN A 219 -6.41 -4.24 -14.72
CA GLN A 219 -6.23 -4.23 -16.17
C GLN A 219 -6.65 -2.88 -16.72
N PRO A 220 -5.81 -2.22 -17.53
CA PRO A 220 -6.19 -0.99 -18.19
C PRO A 220 -7.33 -1.27 -19.17
N VAL A 221 -8.28 -0.36 -19.21
CA VAL A 221 -9.43 -0.43 -20.12
C VAL A 221 -9.48 0.85 -20.95
N ALA A 222 -10.28 0.84 -22.02
CA ALA A 222 -10.46 2.00 -22.89
C ALA A 222 -10.80 3.29 -22.09
N PRO A 223 -10.47 4.49 -22.59
CA PRO A 223 -10.74 5.74 -21.91
C PRO A 223 -12.21 5.87 -21.46
N TYR A 224 -12.45 6.47 -20.33
CA TYR A 224 -13.77 6.71 -19.75
C TYR A 224 -14.82 7.14 -20.80
N ARG A 225 -14.50 8.14 -21.62
CA ARG A 225 -15.43 8.68 -22.65
C ARG A 225 -15.80 7.68 -23.74
N GLU A 226 -14.92 6.75 -24.07
CA GLU A 226 -15.19 5.70 -25.08
C GLU A 226 -16.03 4.56 -24.50
N ARG A 227 -15.93 4.33 -23.18
CA ARG A 227 -16.65 3.26 -22.49
C ARG A 227 -18.13 3.58 -22.24
N ILE A 228 -18.45 4.86 -22.08
CA ILE A 228 -19.81 5.31 -21.70
C ILE A 228 -20.70 5.58 -22.90
N LYS A 229 -20.17 6.05 -24.03
CA LYS A 229 -20.95 6.31 -25.23
C LYS A 229 -21.85 5.12 -25.67
N PRO A 230 -21.35 3.86 -25.72
CA PRO A 230 -22.20 2.71 -26.04
C PRO A 230 -23.26 2.43 -24.97
N ASN A 231 -22.93 2.59 -23.69
CA ASN A 231 -23.81 2.25 -22.58
C ASN A 231 -24.94 3.27 -22.38
N CYS A 232 -24.70 4.57 -22.64
CA CYS A 232 -25.77 5.57 -22.64
C CYS A 232 -26.83 5.32 -23.73
N GLN A 233 -26.43 4.81 -24.89
CA GLN A 233 -27.39 4.41 -25.94
C GLN A 233 -28.20 3.19 -25.50
N ILE A 234 -27.61 2.24 -24.79
CA ILE A 234 -28.30 1.05 -24.27
C ILE A 234 -29.28 1.43 -23.15
N LEU A 235 -28.90 2.31 -22.23
CA LEU A 235 -29.75 2.79 -21.15
C LEU A 235 -30.93 3.63 -21.68
N SER A 236 -30.70 4.50 -22.68
CA SER A 236 -31.78 5.26 -23.33
C SER A 236 -32.72 4.37 -24.10
N GLN A 237 -32.26 3.28 -24.73
CA GLN A 237 -33.08 2.29 -25.41
C GLN A 237 -33.84 1.40 -24.41
N HIS A 238 -33.26 1.07 -23.25
CA HIS A 238 -33.92 0.28 -22.21
C HIS A 238 -35.06 1.08 -21.55
N ASN A 239 -34.87 2.36 -21.32
CA ASN A 239 -35.89 3.25 -20.78
C ASN A 239 -36.99 3.57 -21.79
N SER A 240 -36.67 3.70 -23.08
CA SER A 240 -37.66 3.84 -24.13
C SER A 240 -38.46 2.53 -24.33
N LYS A 241 -37.83 1.35 -24.22
CA LYS A 241 -38.55 0.05 -24.23
C LYS A 241 -39.45 -0.13 -23.00
N LYS A 242 -39.02 0.24 -21.79
CA LYS A 242 -39.89 0.22 -20.58
C LYS A 242 -41.10 1.17 -20.72
N LYS A 243 -40.91 2.36 -21.28
CA LYS A 243 -42.05 3.25 -21.61
C LYS A 243 -42.96 2.71 -22.72
N GLN A 244 -42.38 2.08 -23.74
CA GLN A 244 -43.17 1.49 -24.86
C GLN A 244 -43.84 0.16 -24.47
N THR A 245 -43.26 -0.63 -23.56
CA THR A 245 -43.87 -1.88 -23.07
C THR A 245 -45.12 -1.59 -22.23
N LYS A 246 -45.19 -0.44 -21.54
CA LYS A 246 -46.38 0.01 -20.83
C LYS A 246 -47.51 0.49 -21.77
N ILE A 247 -47.19 0.82 -23.03
CA ILE A 247 -48.13 1.30 -24.05
C ILE A 247 -48.49 0.20 -25.06
N LYS A 248 -47.72 -0.89 -25.18
CA LYS A 248 -47.88 -1.95 -26.19
C LYS A 248 -48.35 -3.32 -25.67
N LEU A 249 -48.88 -3.38 -24.45
CA LEU A 249 -49.56 -4.59 -23.98
C LEU A 249 -50.97 -4.76 -24.56
N GLU A 250 -51.38 -3.94 -25.50
CA GLU A 250 -52.71 -4.00 -26.09
C GLU A 250 -52.79 -4.27 -27.59
N ASN A 251 -51.70 -4.41 -28.37
CA ASN A 251 -51.89 -4.77 -29.78
C ASN A 251 -50.74 -5.54 -30.44
N ASN A 252 -51.08 -6.78 -30.81
CA ASN A 252 -50.66 -7.53 -32.01
C ASN A 252 -49.31 -8.27 -32.05
N ILE A 253 -49.50 -9.59 -31.99
CA ILE A 253 -48.71 -10.66 -32.61
C ILE A 253 -48.77 -10.54 -34.15
N LYS A 254 -47.65 -10.43 -34.87
CA LYS A 254 -47.24 -11.17 -36.08
C LYS A 254 -46.05 -10.53 -36.84
N HIS A 255 -45.09 -11.44 -37.13
CA HIS A 255 -44.09 -11.43 -38.23
C HIS A 255 -43.04 -10.31 -38.31
N SER A 256 -41.77 -10.58 -38.14
CA SER A 256 -40.91 -11.19 -39.16
C SER A 256 -39.50 -11.54 -38.59
N LYS A 257 -39.06 -12.72 -39.00
CA LYS A 257 -37.67 -13.16 -38.96
C LYS A 257 -36.87 -12.34 -39.98
N SER A 258 -35.85 -11.66 -39.55
CA SER A 258 -34.54 -11.50 -40.23
C SER A 258 -33.81 -10.27 -39.73
N GLN A 259 -32.86 -10.49 -38.92
CA GLN A 259 -31.50 -9.90 -38.93
C GLN A 259 -30.84 -10.16 -37.59
N ILE A 260 -30.32 -11.38 -37.43
CA ILE A 260 -29.32 -11.71 -36.44
C ILE A 260 -27.99 -11.15 -36.99
N ILE A 261 -27.70 -9.91 -36.66
CA ILE A 261 -26.32 -9.36 -36.77
C ILE A 261 -25.83 -9.23 -35.35
N SER A 262 -24.92 -10.15 -35.01
CA SER A 262 -23.89 -10.14 -33.95
C SER A 262 -24.10 -9.21 -32.74
N GLU A 263 -24.99 -9.56 -31.83
CA GLU A 263 -25.06 -9.03 -30.44
C GLU A 263 -23.99 -9.65 -29.51
N LYS A 264 -22.78 -9.88 -29.99
CA LYS A 264 -21.71 -10.51 -29.19
C LYS A 264 -20.73 -9.53 -28.53
N SER A 265 -21.07 -8.26 -28.37
CA SER A 265 -20.13 -7.28 -27.79
C SER A 265 -20.75 -6.20 -26.88
N ALA A 266 -21.99 -6.25 -26.54
CA ALA A 266 -22.52 -5.42 -25.46
C ALA A 266 -22.22 -6.15 -24.13
N ARG A 267 -21.06 -5.90 -23.52
CA ARG A 267 -20.81 -6.32 -22.14
C ARG A 267 -21.87 -5.67 -21.26
N GLU A 268 -22.72 -6.47 -20.64
CA GLU A 268 -23.67 -5.98 -19.64
C GLU A 268 -22.91 -5.19 -18.58
N LEU A 269 -23.46 -4.04 -18.17
CA LEU A 269 -22.88 -3.22 -17.10
C LEU A 269 -22.82 -4.06 -15.81
N PRO A 270 -21.65 -4.12 -15.12
CA PRO A 270 -21.54 -4.86 -13.87
C PRO A 270 -22.66 -4.51 -12.89
N GLU A 271 -23.24 -5.53 -12.23
CA GLU A 271 -24.41 -5.36 -11.34
C GLU A 271 -24.18 -4.29 -10.27
N ILE A 272 -22.95 -4.23 -9.72
CA ILE A 272 -22.60 -3.24 -8.69
C ILE A 272 -22.70 -1.79 -9.21
N LEU A 273 -22.39 -1.54 -10.48
CA LEU A 273 -22.46 -0.21 -11.08
C LEU A 273 -23.92 0.18 -11.43
N GLN A 274 -24.82 -0.78 -11.57
CA GLN A 274 -26.26 -0.51 -11.77
C GLN A 274 -26.90 0.12 -10.52
N LYS A 275 -26.21 0.08 -9.36
CA LYS A 275 -26.64 0.75 -8.12
C LYS A 275 -26.37 2.25 -8.12
N LEU A 276 -25.57 2.75 -9.09
CA LEU A 276 -25.31 4.18 -9.24
C LEU A 276 -26.51 4.87 -9.91
N PRO A 277 -26.77 6.17 -9.59
CA PRO A 277 -27.69 6.98 -10.37
C PRO A 277 -27.29 7.03 -11.86
N GLU A 278 -28.25 7.11 -12.76
CA GLU A 278 -28.00 7.07 -14.21
C GLU A 278 -27.04 8.16 -14.72
N ASP A 279 -27.12 9.36 -14.14
CA ASP A 279 -26.25 10.50 -14.46
C ASP A 279 -24.78 10.24 -14.09
N PHE A 280 -24.49 9.39 -13.07
CA PHE A 280 -23.12 9.02 -12.71
C PHE A 280 -22.40 8.24 -13.83
N LEU A 281 -23.13 7.42 -14.55
CA LEU A 281 -22.56 6.67 -15.68
C LEU A 281 -22.53 7.52 -16.96
N ALA A 282 -23.50 8.43 -17.14
CA ALA A 282 -23.58 9.29 -18.31
C ALA A 282 -22.51 10.41 -18.29
N GLU A 283 -22.36 11.10 -17.16
CA GLU A 283 -21.46 12.21 -16.98
C GLU A 283 -20.09 11.81 -16.41
N GLY A 284 -20.01 10.59 -15.82
CA GLY A 284 -18.90 10.04 -15.10
C GLY A 284 -18.79 10.52 -13.66
N PHE A 285 -17.88 9.90 -12.91
CA PHE A 285 -17.69 10.19 -11.51
C PHE A 285 -16.20 10.19 -11.12
N TYR A 286 -15.89 10.95 -10.09
CA TYR A 286 -14.64 10.88 -9.36
C TYR A 286 -14.73 9.81 -8.29
N LEU A 287 -13.61 9.19 -7.95
CA LEU A 287 -13.58 8.03 -7.05
C LEU A 287 -12.56 8.24 -5.93
N ASN A 288 -12.93 7.85 -4.72
CA ASN A 288 -11.97 7.50 -3.68
C ASN A 288 -12.43 6.23 -2.95
N PHE A 289 -11.49 5.34 -2.67
CA PHE A 289 -11.72 4.19 -1.81
C PHE A 289 -10.63 4.14 -0.73
N SER A 290 -11.06 4.26 0.50
CA SER A 290 -10.15 4.27 1.65
C SER A 290 -10.90 4.12 2.97
N ARG A 291 -10.17 3.90 4.06
CA ARG A 291 -10.75 4.05 5.40
C ARG A 291 -11.20 5.50 5.61
N GLN A 292 -12.42 5.70 6.05
CA GLN A 292 -12.99 7.02 6.27
C GLN A 292 -12.58 7.54 7.66
N VAL A 293 -11.44 8.21 7.69
CA VAL A 293 -10.84 8.82 8.88
C VAL A 293 -10.39 10.24 8.58
N ASN A 294 -10.34 11.13 9.57
CA ASN A 294 -10.13 12.57 9.37
C ASN A 294 -8.87 12.91 8.56
N TRP A 295 -7.76 12.24 8.80
CA TRP A 295 -6.50 12.52 8.11
C TRP A 295 -6.49 12.11 6.63
N LYS A 296 -7.49 11.34 6.16
CA LYS A 296 -7.69 11.06 4.72
C LYS A 296 -8.29 12.24 3.97
N ARG A 297 -8.82 13.25 4.68
CA ARG A 297 -9.33 14.50 4.10
C ARG A 297 -10.38 14.30 3.01
N LEU A 298 -11.27 13.32 3.16
CA LEU A 298 -12.39 13.08 2.24
C LEU A 298 -13.40 14.23 2.27
N ASP A 299 -13.42 14.99 3.36
CA ASP A 299 -14.15 16.26 3.51
C ASP A 299 -13.86 17.23 2.36
N LEU A 300 -12.60 17.33 1.92
CA LEU A 300 -12.20 18.21 0.83
C LEU A 300 -12.78 17.76 -0.51
N ILE A 301 -12.80 16.44 -0.78
CA ILE A 301 -13.35 15.93 -2.03
C ILE A 301 -14.86 16.22 -2.09
N ILE A 302 -15.59 15.94 -1.00
CA ILE A 302 -17.03 16.20 -0.92
C ILE A 302 -17.30 17.68 -1.16
N ALA A 303 -16.61 18.59 -0.48
CA ALA A 303 -16.81 20.03 -0.61
C ALA A 303 -16.51 20.53 -2.03
N ALA A 304 -15.40 20.09 -2.64
CA ALA A 304 -15.02 20.48 -4.00
C ALA A 304 -16.02 19.95 -5.04
N CYS A 305 -16.43 18.68 -4.95
CA CYS A 305 -17.40 18.10 -5.87
C CYS A 305 -18.80 18.72 -5.73
N LYS A 306 -19.27 19.01 -4.50
CA LYS A 306 -20.52 19.76 -4.29
C LYS A 306 -20.45 21.15 -4.90
N LYS A 307 -19.35 21.90 -4.70
CA LYS A 307 -19.14 23.24 -5.26
C LYS A 307 -19.19 23.26 -6.79
N LEU A 308 -18.71 22.18 -7.43
CA LEU A 308 -18.62 22.07 -8.89
C LEU A 308 -19.75 21.24 -9.50
N GLN A 309 -20.66 20.68 -8.72
CA GLN A 309 -21.70 19.74 -9.15
C GLN A 309 -21.15 18.52 -9.90
N LEU A 310 -20.03 17.97 -9.43
CA LEU A 310 -19.36 16.81 -10.00
C LEU A 310 -19.74 15.55 -9.24
N ASN A 311 -19.98 14.46 -9.95
CA ASN A 311 -20.35 13.17 -9.36
C ASN A 311 -19.16 12.54 -8.64
N LEU A 312 -19.36 12.09 -7.41
CA LEU A 312 -18.36 11.51 -6.52
C LEU A 312 -18.85 10.19 -5.93
N VAL A 313 -18.04 9.16 -6.03
CA VAL A 313 -18.24 7.88 -5.36
C VAL A 313 -17.18 7.71 -4.27
N LEU A 314 -17.62 7.47 -3.05
CA LEU A 314 -16.78 7.19 -1.89
C LEU A 314 -17.04 5.76 -1.42
N ILE A 315 -15.98 4.92 -1.39
CA ILE A 315 -16.07 3.52 -1.00
C ILE A 315 -15.25 3.30 0.27
N GLY A 316 -15.86 2.66 1.26
CA GLY A 316 -15.23 2.32 2.53
C GLY A 316 -16.00 2.81 3.74
N ASN A 317 -15.43 2.57 4.93
CA ASN A 317 -16.03 2.92 6.21
C ASN A 317 -14.94 3.39 7.20
N GLY A 318 -15.36 3.96 8.33
CA GLY A 318 -14.44 4.40 9.38
C GLY A 318 -15.03 5.42 10.34
N ALA A 319 -14.21 5.90 11.25
CA ALA A 319 -14.66 6.79 12.33
C ALA A 319 -15.21 8.15 11.85
N ALA A 320 -14.88 8.58 10.62
CA ALA A 320 -15.39 9.82 10.05
C ALA A 320 -16.63 9.61 9.17
N HIS A 321 -17.10 8.37 8.97
CA HIS A 321 -18.18 8.06 8.01
C HIS A 321 -19.42 8.91 8.24
N GLU A 322 -19.97 8.93 9.46
CA GLU A 322 -21.18 9.69 9.79
C GLU A 322 -21.03 11.19 9.51
N SER A 323 -19.88 11.78 9.88
CA SER A 323 -19.59 13.18 9.60
C SER A 323 -19.53 13.48 8.10
N LEU A 324 -18.93 12.57 7.30
CA LEU A 324 -18.85 12.72 5.84
C LEU A 324 -20.24 12.59 5.18
N VAL A 325 -21.06 11.66 5.64
CA VAL A 325 -22.45 11.53 5.16
C VAL A 325 -23.26 12.79 5.47
N ASN A 326 -23.13 13.33 6.68
CA ASN A 326 -23.78 14.59 7.06
C ASN A 326 -23.31 15.77 6.21
N GLN A 327 -22.01 15.86 5.89
CA GLN A 327 -21.47 16.89 5.00
C GLN A 327 -22.01 16.74 3.56
N ALA A 328 -22.22 15.54 3.08
CA ALA A 328 -22.77 15.26 1.76
C ALA A 328 -24.28 15.44 1.69
N ALA A 329 -24.99 15.56 2.82
CA ALA A 329 -26.43 15.65 2.88
C ALA A 329 -27.00 16.71 1.92
N GLY A 330 -28.12 16.39 1.27
CA GLY A 330 -28.79 17.22 0.26
C GLY A 330 -28.10 17.28 -1.11
N SER A 331 -26.95 16.62 -1.30
CA SER A 331 -26.30 16.55 -2.61
C SER A 331 -26.68 15.26 -3.35
N LYS A 332 -27.19 15.39 -4.58
CA LYS A 332 -27.41 14.25 -5.46
C LYS A 332 -26.12 13.74 -6.13
N HIS A 333 -25.02 14.48 -5.97
CA HIS A 333 -23.73 14.20 -6.63
C HIS A 333 -22.77 13.38 -5.79
N VAL A 334 -23.12 12.94 -4.58
CA VAL A 334 -22.23 12.16 -3.71
C VAL A 334 -22.92 10.86 -3.31
N VAL A 335 -22.27 9.74 -3.63
CA VAL A 335 -22.74 8.39 -3.30
C VAL A 335 -21.72 7.66 -2.47
N PHE A 336 -22.18 6.98 -1.43
CA PHE A 336 -21.34 6.17 -0.54
C PHE A 336 -21.62 4.69 -0.74
N PHE A 337 -20.57 3.90 -0.75
CA PHE A 337 -20.61 2.45 -0.60
C PHE A 337 -19.80 2.04 0.62
N ASP A 338 -20.21 0.99 1.30
CA ASP A 338 -19.41 0.36 2.35
C ASP A 338 -18.18 -0.34 1.75
N VAL A 339 -17.42 -1.04 2.56
CA VAL A 339 -16.27 -1.82 2.10
C VAL A 339 -16.73 -2.86 1.07
N LEU A 340 -16.16 -2.82 -0.12
CA LEU A 340 -16.50 -3.71 -1.22
C LEU A 340 -15.43 -4.81 -1.42
N PRO A 341 -15.81 -5.97 -1.95
CA PRO A 341 -14.88 -6.95 -2.47
C PRO A 341 -13.98 -6.33 -3.57
N GLN A 342 -12.76 -6.85 -3.70
CA GLN A 342 -11.81 -6.33 -4.70
C GLN A 342 -12.33 -6.46 -6.14
N SER A 343 -13.14 -7.48 -6.43
CA SER A 343 -13.80 -7.66 -7.73
C SER A 343 -14.66 -6.45 -8.11
N ASP A 344 -15.50 -6.00 -7.18
CA ASP A 344 -16.42 -4.88 -7.37
C ASP A 344 -15.67 -3.55 -7.41
N LEU A 345 -14.69 -3.39 -6.52
CA LEU A 345 -13.86 -2.20 -6.47
C LEU A 345 -13.16 -1.92 -7.82
N LYS A 346 -12.64 -2.96 -8.47
CA LYS A 346 -12.02 -2.86 -9.79
C LYS A 346 -12.98 -2.30 -10.84
N GLU A 347 -14.26 -2.64 -10.78
CA GLU A 347 -15.24 -2.11 -11.71
C GLU A 347 -15.44 -0.60 -11.50
N PHE A 348 -15.54 -0.13 -10.26
CA PHE A 348 -15.59 1.32 -10.01
C PHE A 348 -14.36 2.05 -10.56
N VAL A 349 -13.15 1.52 -10.33
CA VAL A 349 -11.91 2.14 -10.82
C VAL A 349 -11.88 2.22 -12.35
N LYS A 350 -12.35 1.19 -13.04
CA LYS A 350 -12.43 1.17 -14.51
C LYS A 350 -13.32 2.28 -15.05
N TYR A 351 -14.43 2.58 -14.38
CA TYR A 351 -15.42 3.56 -14.87
C TYR A 351 -15.22 4.97 -14.29
N ALA A 352 -14.32 5.16 -13.36
CA ALA A 352 -14.01 6.47 -12.81
C ALA A 352 -13.32 7.39 -13.84
N LYS A 353 -13.62 8.70 -13.79
CA LYS A 353 -12.89 9.75 -14.51
C LYS A 353 -11.46 9.88 -13.99
N ALA A 354 -11.33 9.95 -12.66
CA ALA A 354 -10.07 10.01 -11.94
C ALA A 354 -10.26 9.53 -10.50
N PHE A 355 -9.18 9.04 -9.92
CA PHE A 355 -9.10 8.78 -8.49
C PHE A 355 -8.59 10.05 -7.79
N VAL A 356 -9.25 10.50 -6.70
CA VAL A 356 -8.85 11.71 -5.96
C VAL A 356 -8.19 11.33 -4.64
N PHE A 357 -6.97 11.80 -4.42
CA PHE A 357 -6.14 11.48 -3.26
C PHE A 357 -5.70 12.74 -2.51
N PRO A 358 -6.51 13.25 -1.56
CA PRO A 358 -6.25 14.51 -0.89
C PRO A 358 -5.37 14.40 0.35
N SER A 359 -4.99 13.18 0.76
CA SER A 359 -4.23 12.94 1.98
C SER A 359 -2.72 13.04 1.77
N ASN A 360 -2.03 13.61 2.77
CA ASN A 360 -0.58 13.52 2.88
C ASN A 360 -0.21 12.19 3.55
N GLU A 361 0.10 11.19 2.74
CA GLU A 361 0.48 9.85 3.19
C GLU A 361 1.90 9.51 2.76
N PRO A 362 2.60 8.68 3.55
CA PRO A 362 3.96 8.27 3.19
C PRO A 362 4.07 7.50 1.87
N PHE A 363 3.00 6.84 1.42
CA PHE A 363 2.94 6.17 0.11
C PHE A 363 1.54 6.27 -0.50
N GLY A 364 0.57 5.48 -0.04
CA GLY A 364 -0.76 5.36 -0.65
C GLY A 364 -0.81 4.22 -1.67
N ILE A 365 -1.40 3.08 -1.29
CA ILE A 365 -1.57 1.92 -2.19
C ILE A 365 -2.69 2.17 -3.20
N ALA A 366 -3.83 2.69 -2.73
CA ALA A 366 -5.02 2.91 -3.55
C ALA A 366 -4.80 3.76 -4.82
N PRO A 367 -4.09 4.91 -4.80
CA PRO A 367 -3.77 5.63 -6.03
C PRO A 367 -2.90 4.83 -7.00
N VAL A 368 -2.00 3.96 -6.52
CA VAL A 368 -1.21 3.10 -7.40
C VAL A 368 -2.07 2.01 -8.04
N GLU A 369 -3.06 1.47 -7.31
CA GLU A 369 -4.07 0.55 -7.85
C GLU A 369 -4.93 1.23 -8.91
N ALA A 370 -5.28 2.51 -8.72
CA ALA A 370 -5.98 3.30 -9.72
C ALA A 370 -5.13 3.49 -10.98
N LEU A 371 -3.86 3.88 -10.85
CA LEU A 371 -2.93 3.96 -11.98
C LEU A 371 -2.79 2.63 -12.72
N ALA A 372 -2.66 1.51 -11.99
CA ALA A 372 -2.57 0.17 -12.57
C ALA A 372 -3.80 -0.19 -13.44
N SER A 373 -4.97 0.36 -13.11
CA SER A 373 -6.21 0.23 -13.91
C SER A 373 -6.26 1.19 -15.11
N GLY A 374 -5.25 2.04 -15.30
CA GLY A 374 -5.28 3.10 -16.32
C GLY A 374 -6.13 4.31 -15.93
N CYS A 375 -6.54 4.41 -14.65
CA CYS A 375 -7.29 5.54 -14.12
C CYS A 375 -6.32 6.63 -13.66
N PRO A 376 -6.42 7.88 -14.18
CA PRO A 376 -5.56 8.97 -13.73
C PRO A 376 -5.84 9.35 -12.28
N VAL A 377 -4.83 9.92 -11.60
CA VAL A 377 -4.93 10.30 -10.20
C VAL A 377 -4.79 11.81 -10.03
N ILE A 378 -5.70 12.41 -9.25
CA ILE A 378 -5.61 13.79 -8.80
C ILE A 378 -5.18 13.78 -7.33
N ALA A 379 -3.98 14.23 -7.03
CA ALA A 379 -3.37 14.09 -5.72
C ALA A 379 -2.87 15.42 -5.14
N LEU A 380 -2.84 15.49 -3.80
CA LEU A 380 -2.08 16.54 -3.13
C LEU A 380 -0.58 16.36 -3.45
N LYS A 381 0.11 17.45 -3.79
CA LYS A 381 1.54 17.48 -4.13
C LYS A 381 2.41 17.33 -2.90
N GLN A 382 2.20 16.26 -2.15
CA GLN A 382 2.92 15.95 -0.90
C GLN A 382 3.00 14.44 -0.67
N GLY A 383 3.98 14.06 0.16
CA GLY A 383 4.13 12.68 0.59
C GLY A 383 4.46 11.72 -0.57
N GLY A 384 4.02 10.47 -0.45
CA GLY A 384 4.31 9.42 -1.41
C GLY A 384 3.66 9.60 -2.78
N ALA A 385 2.68 10.51 -2.94
CA ALA A 385 2.12 10.82 -4.25
C ALA A 385 3.19 11.32 -5.23
N MET A 386 4.22 11.98 -4.71
CA MET A 386 5.37 12.47 -5.50
C MET A 386 6.17 11.37 -6.17
N ASP A 387 6.11 10.12 -5.66
CA ASP A 387 6.86 8.98 -6.22
C ASP A 387 6.21 8.36 -7.47
N TYR A 388 4.89 8.52 -7.65
CA TYR A 388 4.16 7.82 -8.72
C TYR A 388 3.35 8.74 -9.63
N ILE A 389 3.01 9.95 -9.22
CA ILE A 389 2.34 10.90 -10.11
C ILE A 389 3.37 11.64 -10.96
N GLN A 390 3.12 11.67 -12.26
CA GLN A 390 3.79 12.49 -13.25
C GLN A 390 2.79 13.54 -13.71
N ASP A 391 2.94 14.75 -13.20
CA ASP A 391 1.98 15.84 -13.42
C ASP A 391 1.73 16.11 -14.92
N GLY A 392 0.47 16.19 -15.29
CA GLY A 392 0.04 16.35 -16.68
C GLY A 392 0.16 15.09 -17.55
N LYS A 393 0.65 13.93 -17.01
CA LYS A 393 0.78 12.67 -17.74
C LYS A 393 -0.16 11.59 -17.23
N ASN A 394 0.09 11.06 -16.03
CA ASN A 394 -0.74 10.01 -15.43
C ASN A 394 -1.68 10.56 -14.34
N GLY A 395 -1.68 11.88 -14.11
CA GLY A 395 -2.48 12.56 -13.12
C GLY A 395 -2.21 14.04 -13.06
N LEU A 396 -2.80 14.71 -12.08
CA LEU A 396 -2.58 16.12 -11.78
C LEU A 396 -2.32 16.31 -10.29
N PHE A 397 -1.49 17.30 -9.95
CA PHE A 397 -1.34 17.73 -8.58
C PHE A 397 -2.22 18.95 -8.27
N PHE A 398 -2.69 19.03 -7.01
CA PHE A 398 -3.11 20.27 -6.39
C PHE A 398 -2.15 20.63 -5.25
N GLU A 399 -1.84 21.93 -5.13
CA GLU A 399 -0.71 22.38 -4.31
C GLU A 399 -1.03 22.45 -2.82
N GLU A 400 -2.23 22.89 -2.46
CA GLU A 400 -2.64 23.12 -1.07
C GLU A 400 -3.75 22.17 -0.67
N GLN A 401 -3.71 21.65 0.56
CA GLN A 401 -4.76 20.79 1.12
C GLN A 401 -6.02 21.61 1.47
N SER A 402 -6.58 22.29 0.46
CA SER A 402 -7.75 23.15 0.57
C SER A 402 -8.81 22.80 -0.48
N VAL A 403 -10.07 23.17 -0.20
CA VAL A 403 -11.19 22.98 -1.13
C VAL A 403 -10.96 23.72 -2.43
N ASP A 404 -10.44 24.95 -2.37
CA ASP A 404 -10.27 25.80 -3.54
C ASP A 404 -9.17 25.30 -4.47
N SER A 405 -8.03 24.87 -3.91
CA SER A 405 -6.94 24.27 -4.69
C SER A 405 -7.39 23.00 -5.40
N LEU A 406 -8.08 22.09 -4.68
CA LEU A 406 -8.65 20.88 -5.28
C LEU A 406 -9.71 21.22 -6.34
N ALA A 407 -10.65 22.12 -6.04
CA ALA A 407 -11.69 22.51 -6.99
C ALA A 407 -11.12 23.13 -8.27
N GLN A 408 -10.06 23.93 -8.18
CA GLN A 408 -9.40 24.50 -9.36
C GLN A 408 -8.74 23.38 -10.21
N THR A 409 -8.10 22.41 -9.56
CA THR A 409 -7.50 21.27 -10.28
C THR A 409 -8.56 20.37 -10.93
N LEU A 410 -9.70 20.15 -10.27
CA LEU A 410 -10.84 19.43 -10.88
C LEU A 410 -11.39 20.18 -12.10
N LYS A 411 -11.55 21.52 -12.05
CA LYS A 411 -11.94 22.32 -13.21
C LYS A 411 -10.94 22.20 -14.37
N ASN A 412 -9.65 22.26 -14.05
CA ASN A 412 -8.59 22.12 -15.06
C ASN A 412 -8.63 20.71 -15.70
N PHE A 413 -8.93 19.68 -14.91
CA PHE A 413 -9.07 18.32 -15.40
C PHE A 413 -10.27 18.15 -16.33
N GLU A 414 -11.44 18.73 -15.98
CA GLU A 414 -12.63 18.74 -16.83
C GLU A 414 -12.43 19.53 -18.14
N ALA A 415 -11.69 20.63 -18.08
CA ALA A 415 -11.41 21.48 -19.24
C ALA A 415 -10.38 20.86 -20.21
N LYS A 416 -9.46 20.01 -19.70
CA LYS A 416 -8.47 19.35 -20.55
C LYS A 416 -9.16 18.35 -21.47
N SER A 417 -8.77 18.35 -22.76
CA SER A 417 -9.21 17.31 -23.68
C SER A 417 -8.70 15.94 -23.22
N ALA A 418 -9.45 14.88 -23.55
CA ALA A 418 -9.06 13.48 -23.22
C ALA A 418 -7.65 13.10 -23.71
N ASN A 419 -7.09 13.84 -24.69
CA ASN A 419 -5.79 13.59 -25.30
C ASN A 419 -4.61 14.30 -24.58
N SER A 420 -4.84 15.00 -23.49
CA SER A 420 -3.77 15.71 -22.77
C SER A 420 -3.03 14.82 -21.75
N LEU A 421 -3.63 13.70 -21.35
CA LEU A 421 -3.01 12.68 -20.50
C LEU A 421 -2.56 11.49 -21.34
N LEU A 422 -1.72 10.65 -20.77
CA LEU A 422 -1.34 9.35 -21.34
C LEU A 422 -2.59 8.48 -21.56
N SER A 423 -2.51 7.56 -22.50
CA SER A 423 -3.54 6.53 -22.67
C SER A 423 -3.65 5.67 -21.40
N PRO A 424 -4.78 4.99 -21.15
CA PRO A 424 -4.92 4.11 -19.99
C PRO A 424 -3.83 3.03 -19.91
N GLN A 425 -3.36 2.52 -21.04
CA GLN A 425 -2.28 1.54 -21.11
C GLN A 425 -0.94 2.15 -20.66
N GLU A 426 -0.63 3.36 -21.10
CA GLU A 426 0.58 4.08 -20.68
C GLU A 426 0.49 4.49 -19.21
N ILE A 427 -0.68 4.94 -18.71
CA ILE A 427 -0.91 5.22 -17.28
C ILE A 427 -0.65 3.94 -16.46
N SER A 428 -1.23 2.81 -16.87
CA SER A 428 -1.04 1.52 -16.20
C SER A 428 0.43 1.10 -16.18
N ALA A 429 1.16 1.31 -17.25
CA ALA A 429 2.59 1.01 -17.33
C ALA A 429 3.42 1.78 -16.28
N THR A 430 2.99 3.00 -15.88
CA THR A 430 3.68 3.76 -14.82
C THR A 430 3.62 3.09 -13.45
N ALA A 431 2.62 2.23 -13.21
CA ALA A 431 2.45 1.49 -11.95
C ALA A 431 3.31 0.22 -11.86
N THR A 432 3.87 -0.29 -12.96
CA THR A 432 4.59 -1.57 -13.01
C THR A 432 5.78 -1.62 -12.04
N LYS A 433 6.46 -0.49 -11.82
CA LYS A 433 7.59 -0.40 -10.89
C LYS A 433 7.22 -0.73 -9.43
N PHE A 434 5.93 -0.73 -9.08
CA PHE A 434 5.39 -1.02 -7.75
C PHE A 434 4.85 -2.45 -7.63
N SER A 435 5.00 -3.28 -8.66
CA SER A 435 4.48 -4.65 -8.69
C SER A 435 5.04 -5.51 -7.57
N THR A 436 4.25 -6.50 -7.14
CA THR A 436 4.67 -7.53 -6.18
C THR A 436 5.94 -8.24 -6.64
N GLU A 437 6.06 -8.54 -7.92
CA GLU A 437 7.25 -9.18 -8.50
C GLU A 437 8.50 -8.31 -8.34
N ASN A 438 8.41 -7.00 -8.64
CA ASN A 438 9.51 -6.06 -8.44
C ASN A 438 9.92 -5.94 -6.98
N PHE A 439 8.95 -5.94 -6.06
CA PHE A 439 9.23 -5.97 -4.63
C PHE A 439 10.02 -7.22 -4.26
N HIS A 440 9.55 -8.41 -4.65
CA HIS A 440 10.21 -9.68 -4.37
C HIS A 440 11.64 -9.71 -4.92
N ARG A 441 11.84 -9.27 -6.18
CA ARG A 441 13.15 -9.22 -6.82
C ARG A 441 14.11 -8.31 -6.07
N LYS A 442 13.67 -7.08 -5.72
CA LYS A 442 14.50 -6.10 -5.01
C LYS A 442 14.85 -6.55 -3.59
N ILE A 443 13.91 -7.14 -2.86
CA ILE A 443 14.16 -7.69 -1.52
C ILE A 443 15.21 -8.80 -1.58
N ARG A 444 15.05 -9.79 -2.49
CA ARG A 444 16.03 -10.88 -2.63
C ARG A 444 17.42 -10.36 -2.98
N GLN A 445 17.53 -9.44 -3.95
CA GLN A 445 18.80 -8.83 -4.34
C GLN A 445 19.46 -8.07 -3.18
N PHE A 446 18.68 -7.31 -2.41
CA PHE A 446 19.21 -6.57 -1.27
C PHE A 446 19.69 -7.51 -0.17
N VAL A 447 18.89 -8.52 0.21
CA VAL A 447 19.25 -9.51 1.22
C VAL A 447 20.49 -10.30 0.80
N GLU A 448 20.57 -10.74 -0.44
CA GLU A 448 21.73 -11.47 -0.97
C GLU A 448 23.01 -10.62 -0.91
N LYS A 449 22.92 -9.34 -1.28
CA LYS A 449 24.03 -8.39 -1.17
C LYS A 449 24.50 -8.26 0.26
N VAL A 450 23.58 -8.05 1.20
CA VAL A 450 23.87 -7.82 2.63
C VAL A 450 24.50 -9.05 3.26
N LEU A 451 24.00 -10.26 2.95
CA LEU A 451 24.54 -11.50 3.48
C LEU A 451 25.94 -11.86 2.93
N LYS A 452 26.29 -11.37 1.73
CA LYS A 452 27.63 -11.57 1.13
C LYS A 452 28.68 -10.53 1.59
N THR A 453 28.23 -9.39 2.12
CA THR A 453 29.13 -8.33 2.57
C THR A 453 29.62 -8.66 3.98
N PRO A 454 30.94 -8.84 4.21
CA PRO A 454 31.48 -9.02 5.54
C PRO A 454 31.08 -7.84 6.43
N LYS A 455 30.67 -8.10 7.67
CA LYS A 455 30.42 -7.04 8.63
C LYS A 455 31.75 -6.45 9.06
N GLU A 456 31.93 -5.15 8.84
CA GLU A 456 32.99 -4.43 9.51
C GLU A 456 32.73 -4.44 11.03
N PRO A 457 33.74 -4.76 11.85
CA PRO A 457 33.59 -4.67 13.30
C PRO A 457 33.30 -3.20 13.67
N LYS A 458 32.13 -2.96 14.28
CA LYS A 458 31.72 -1.65 14.81
C LYS A 458 32.33 -1.46 16.20
#